data_49173424cf6210194f74b852d3d81281
#
_entry.id   49173424cf6210194f74b852d3d81281
#
_cell.length_a   1.000
_cell.length_b   1.000
_cell.length_c   1.000
_cell.angle_alpha   90.00
_cell.angle_beta   90.00
_cell.angle_gamma   90.00
#
_symmetry.space_group_name_H-M   'P 1'
#
loop_
_entity.id
_entity.type
_entity.pdbx_description
1 polymer ?
#
loop_
_entity_poly.entity_id
_entity_poly.type
_entity_poly.pdbx_seq_one_letter_code
_entity_poly.pdbx_strand_id
1 'polypeptide(L)'
;MKGKGTRNAIFIMRMLTERAIEVQKDVYMCFIDYEKAFDKVKHSDLIEILQNLNLDGKDVRIINNLYWSQQAAVNIDNNLTPWIEIERGVRQGCVLSPDLFSIYGEMILRNIIGMEGIKVGGVNMNNIRYCMLMTL
;
A
#
# COMPACT_ATOMS: atom_id res chain seq x y z
N MET A 1 -5.23 1.58 12.08
CA MET A 1 -6.37 2.53 12.10
C MET A 1 -7.57 1.86 12.77
N LYS A 2 -7.96 2.31 13.97
CA LYS A 2 -9.16 1.81 14.67
C LYS A 2 -10.41 2.06 13.80
N GLY A 3 -11.19 1.02 13.51
CA GLY A 3 -12.50 1.12 12.87
C GLY A 3 -12.55 0.97 11.34
N LYS A 4 -11.44 0.66 10.67
CA LYS A 4 -11.44 0.43 9.21
C LYS A 4 -11.14 -1.05 8.93
N GLY A 5 -12.17 -1.88 8.90
CA GLY A 5 -12.07 -3.30 8.56
C GLY A 5 -12.84 -3.64 7.28
N THR A 6 -12.79 -4.89 6.88
CA THR A 6 -13.49 -5.46 5.72
C THR A 6 -14.97 -5.13 5.70
N ARG A 7 -15.62 -5.08 6.87
CA ARG A 7 -17.03 -4.68 7.00
C ARG A 7 -17.31 -3.28 6.47
N ASN A 8 -16.41 -2.31 6.73
CA ASN A 8 -16.59 -0.95 6.25
C ASN A 8 -16.42 -0.87 4.73
N ALA A 9 -15.49 -1.63 4.17
CA ALA A 9 -15.31 -1.72 2.73
C ALA A 9 -16.57 -2.27 2.05
N ILE A 10 -17.11 -3.36 2.54
CA ILE A 10 -18.34 -3.98 2.03
C ILE A 10 -19.53 -3.01 2.17
N PHE A 11 -19.65 -2.32 3.31
CA PHE A 11 -20.69 -1.32 3.53
C PHE A 11 -20.61 -0.17 2.52
N ILE A 12 -19.41 0.38 2.29
CA ILE A 12 -19.21 1.46 1.31
C ILE A 12 -19.57 0.99 -0.10
N MET A 13 -19.11 -0.22 -0.48
CA MET A 13 -19.46 -0.78 -1.80
C MET A 13 -20.97 -0.93 -1.98
N ARG A 14 -21.66 -1.44 -0.95
CA ARG A 14 -23.11 -1.59 -0.97
C ARG A 14 -23.81 -0.23 -1.14
N MET A 15 -23.46 0.76 -0.33
CA MET A 15 -24.02 2.12 -0.41
C MET A 15 -23.80 2.74 -1.78
N LEU A 16 -22.63 2.55 -2.39
CA LEU A 16 -22.34 3.06 -3.74
C LEU A 16 -23.19 2.37 -4.80
N THR A 17 -23.32 1.05 -4.72
CA THR A 17 -24.13 0.28 -5.67
C THR A 17 -25.60 0.67 -5.56
N GLU A 18 -26.14 0.75 -4.35
CA GLU A 18 -27.52 1.18 -4.11
C GLU A 18 -27.77 2.59 -4.69
N ARG A 19 -26.84 3.52 -4.42
CA ARG A 19 -26.96 4.89 -4.94
C ARG A 19 -26.83 4.98 -6.46
N ALA A 20 -25.94 4.17 -7.06
CA ALA A 20 -25.80 4.12 -8.50
C ALA A 20 -27.09 3.64 -9.19
N ILE A 21 -27.73 2.61 -8.63
CA ILE A 21 -29.02 2.09 -9.11
C ILE A 21 -30.11 3.17 -9.01
N GLU A 22 -30.20 3.88 -7.88
CA GLU A 22 -31.19 4.95 -7.69
C GLU A 22 -31.06 6.07 -8.74
N VAL A 23 -29.83 6.45 -9.10
CA VAL A 23 -29.57 7.52 -10.09
C VAL A 23 -29.38 6.99 -11.50
N GLN A 24 -29.59 5.70 -11.73
CA GLN A 24 -29.43 5.02 -13.03
C GLN A 24 -28.07 5.31 -13.69
N LYS A 25 -26.99 5.28 -12.89
CA LYS A 25 -25.62 5.44 -13.37
C LYS A 25 -24.83 4.16 -13.23
N ASP A 26 -24.03 3.85 -14.24
CA ASP A 26 -23.10 2.72 -14.21
C ASP A 26 -21.96 3.01 -13.24
N VAL A 27 -21.54 1.97 -12.49
CA VAL A 27 -20.38 2.00 -11.60
C VAL A 27 -19.38 0.96 -12.06
N TYR A 28 -18.18 1.40 -12.34
CA TYR A 28 -17.09 0.53 -12.68
C TYR A 28 -16.20 0.33 -11.44
N MET A 29 -15.98 -0.92 -11.05
CA MET A 29 -15.16 -1.28 -9.90
C MET A 29 -13.95 -2.10 -10.35
N CYS A 30 -12.77 -1.71 -9.89
CA CYS A 30 -11.53 -2.45 -10.10
C CYS A 30 -10.99 -2.91 -8.75
N PHE A 31 -10.77 -4.20 -8.60
CA PHE A 31 -10.17 -4.81 -7.42
C PHE A 31 -8.71 -5.11 -7.71
N ILE A 32 -7.81 -4.49 -6.95
CA ILE A 32 -6.37 -4.68 -7.10
C ILE A 32 -5.88 -5.50 -5.91
N ASP A 33 -5.38 -6.69 -6.20
CA ASP A 33 -4.71 -7.54 -5.22
C ASP A 33 -3.22 -7.60 -5.53
N TYR A 34 -2.39 -7.46 -4.49
CA TYR A 34 -0.95 -7.47 -4.62
C TYR A 34 -0.39 -8.85 -4.26
N GLU A 35 0.01 -9.60 -5.26
CA GLU A 35 0.76 -10.83 -5.01
C GLU A 35 2.07 -10.52 -4.29
N LYS A 36 2.28 -11.11 -3.10
CA LYS A 36 3.48 -10.89 -2.27
C LYS A 36 3.76 -9.40 -2.04
N ALA A 37 2.74 -8.67 -1.58
CA ALA A 37 2.74 -7.22 -1.45
C ALA A 37 4.00 -6.68 -0.76
N PHE A 38 4.38 -7.26 0.41
CA PHE A 38 5.54 -6.83 1.17
C PHE A 38 6.87 -7.14 0.49
N ASP A 39 6.96 -8.22 -0.27
CA ASP A 39 8.21 -8.67 -0.89
C ASP A 39 8.54 -7.86 -2.17
N LYS A 40 7.56 -7.16 -2.75
CA LYS A 40 7.73 -6.44 -4.02
C LYS A 40 8.00 -4.94 -3.87
N VAL A 41 8.02 -4.40 -2.66
CA VAL A 41 8.34 -3.00 -2.42
C VAL A 41 9.79 -2.73 -2.78
N LYS A 42 10.06 -1.91 -3.78
CA LYS A 42 11.43 -1.53 -4.14
C LYS A 42 11.95 -0.50 -3.14
N HIS A 43 13.16 -0.72 -2.64
CA HIS A 43 13.79 0.17 -1.64
C HIS A 43 14.05 1.56 -2.22
N SER A 44 14.54 1.66 -3.46
CA SER A 44 14.77 2.94 -4.15
C SER A 44 13.52 3.81 -4.20
N ASP A 45 12.42 3.21 -4.68
CA ASP A 45 11.15 3.92 -4.86
C ASP A 45 10.56 4.33 -3.50
N LEU A 46 10.68 3.46 -2.48
CA LEU A 46 10.23 3.75 -1.12
C LEU A 46 10.96 4.96 -0.53
N ILE A 47 12.28 5.04 -0.68
CA ILE A 47 13.08 6.16 -0.16
C ILE A 47 12.74 7.45 -0.88
N GLU A 48 12.58 7.42 -2.20
CA GLU A 48 12.14 8.59 -2.98
C GLU A 48 10.77 9.10 -2.50
N ILE A 49 9.82 8.19 -2.27
CA ILE A 49 8.50 8.54 -1.74
C ILE A 49 8.61 9.20 -0.37
N LEU A 50 9.42 8.63 0.55
CA LEU A 50 9.60 9.18 1.89
C LEU A 50 10.24 10.58 1.89
N GLN A 51 11.18 10.83 0.98
CA GLN A 51 11.79 12.15 0.79
C GLN A 51 10.76 13.19 0.33
N ASN A 52 9.83 12.78 -0.54
CA ASN A 52 8.77 13.64 -1.07
C ASN A 52 7.64 13.94 -0.06
N LEU A 53 7.59 13.22 1.07
CA LEU A 53 6.58 13.41 2.12
C LEU A 53 6.95 14.49 3.16
N ASN A 54 8.03 15.25 2.97
CA ASN A 54 8.53 16.25 3.91
C ASN A 54 8.76 15.69 5.34
N LEU A 55 9.17 14.44 5.45
CA LEU A 55 9.58 13.85 6.73
C LEU A 55 10.92 14.45 7.17
N ASP A 56 11.18 14.45 8.49
CA ASP A 56 12.49 14.87 8.99
C ASP A 56 13.60 14.00 8.35
N GLY A 57 14.64 14.67 7.88
CA GLY A 57 15.77 13.98 7.24
C GLY A 57 16.47 12.96 8.14
N LYS A 58 16.30 13.05 9.47
CA LYS A 58 16.77 12.03 10.42
C LYS A 58 15.96 10.75 10.30
N ASP A 59 14.63 10.86 10.22
CA ASP A 59 13.72 9.71 10.13
C ASP A 59 13.92 8.98 8.79
N VAL A 60 14.00 9.72 7.69
CA VAL A 60 14.30 9.15 6.37
C VAL A 60 15.63 8.42 6.39
N ARG A 61 16.67 8.96 7.05
CA ARG A 61 17.98 8.35 7.17
C ARG A 61 17.95 7.05 7.99
N ILE A 62 17.18 7.02 9.07
CA ILE A 62 16.98 5.81 9.88
C ILE A 62 16.32 4.71 9.02
N ILE A 63 15.24 5.04 8.31
CA ILE A 63 14.55 4.09 7.44
C ILE A 63 15.48 3.63 6.30
N ASN A 64 16.21 4.55 5.69
CA ASN A 64 17.18 4.22 4.66
C ASN A 64 18.23 3.22 5.17
N ASN A 65 18.81 3.45 6.34
CA ASN A 65 19.80 2.55 6.95
C ASN A 65 19.23 1.18 7.29
N LEU A 66 17.92 1.06 7.51
CA LEU A 66 17.26 -0.23 7.76
C LEU A 66 17.16 -1.09 6.49
N TYR A 67 17.08 -0.47 5.32
CA TYR A 67 16.85 -1.16 4.05
C TYR A 67 18.04 -1.11 3.09
N TRP A 68 18.94 -0.14 3.23
CA TRP A 68 20.08 0.02 2.34
C TRP A 68 21.15 -1.04 2.61
N SER A 69 21.70 -1.61 1.54
CA SER A 69 22.76 -2.62 1.60
C SER A 69 22.42 -3.86 2.44
N GLN A 70 21.16 -4.24 2.49
CA GLN A 70 20.78 -5.49 3.12
C GLN A 70 21.30 -6.67 2.32
N GLN A 71 21.85 -7.64 3.03
CA GLN A 71 22.31 -8.88 2.43
C GLN A 71 21.68 -10.08 3.12
N ALA A 72 21.45 -11.13 2.38
CA ALA A 72 20.99 -12.40 2.89
C ALA A 72 21.84 -13.54 2.39
N ALA A 73 21.97 -14.56 3.23
CA ALA A 73 22.54 -15.86 2.87
C ALA A 73 21.65 -16.96 3.47
N VAL A 74 21.58 -18.09 2.80
CA VAL A 74 20.85 -19.27 3.31
C VAL A 74 21.85 -20.17 4.02
N ASN A 75 21.49 -20.63 5.23
CA ASN A 75 22.27 -21.61 5.96
C ASN A 75 21.69 -23.01 5.70
N ILE A 76 22.48 -23.88 5.09
CA ILE A 76 22.12 -25.27 4.81
C ILE A 76 23.18 -26.15 5.49
N ASP A 77 22.80 -26.93 6.49
CA ASP A 77 23.69 -27.85 7.23
C ASP A 77 25.01 -27.19 7.70
N ASN A 78 24.88 -25.99 8.32
CA ASN A 78 25.99 -25.14 8.76
C ASN A 78 26.89 -24.56 7.65
N ASN A 79 26.51 -24.70 6.40
CA ASN A 79 27.15 -24.04 5.26
C ASN A 79 26.34 -22.85 4.79
N LEU A 80 26.97 -21.68 4.74
CA LEU A 80 26.34 -20.46 4.22
C LEU A 80 26.53 -20.39 2.70
N THR A 81 25.44 -20.08 2.01
CA THR A 81 25.52 -19.68 0.60
C THR A 81 26.26 -18.33 0.46
N PRO A 82 26.70 -17.95 -0.75
CA PRO A 82 27.15 -16.60 -1.00
C PRO A 82 26.11 -15.56 -0.58
N TRP A 83 26.57 -14.42 -0.05
CA TRP A 83 25.72 -13.30 0.30
C TRP A 83 25.16 -12.64 -0.95
N ILE A 84 23.85 -12.38 -0.95
CA ILE A 84 23.14 -11.68 -2.02
C ILE A 84 22.54 -10.38 -1.48
N GLU A 85 22.57 -9.32 -2.28
CA GLU A 85 21.93 -8.06 -1.92
C GLU A 85 20.42 -8.15 -2.04
N ILE A 86 19.71 -7.53 -1.10
CA ILE A 86 18.25 -7.43 -1.08
C ILE A 86 17.87 -6.01 -1.47
N GLU A 87 17.31 -5.85 -2.66
CA GLU A 87 16.87 -4.57 -3.19
C GLU A 87 15.36 -4.33 -3.04
N ARG A 88 14.62 -5.34 -2.61
CA ARG A 88 13.15 -5.33 -2.52
C ARG A 88 12.67 -6.02 -1.26
N GLY A 89 11.50 -5.59 -0.84
CA GLY A 89 10.76 -6.15 0.27
C GLY A 89 10.88 -5.34 1.55
N VAL A 90 9.80 -5.30 2.31
CA VAL A 90 9.79 -4.78 3.67
C VAL A 90 9.77 -5.95 4.64
N ARG A 91 10.44 -5.78 5.77
CA ARG A 91 10.65 -6.86 6.74
C ARG A 91 9.34 -7.35 7.33
N GLN A 92 9.03 -8.62 7.17
CA GLN A 92 7.88 -9.23 7.84
C GLN A 92 8.11 -9.23 9.36
N GLY A 93 7.06 -8.85 10.12
CA GLY A 93 7.15 -8.70 11.58
C GLY A 93 7.73 -7.37 12.07
N CYS A 94 8.19 -6.48 11.20
CA CYS A 94 8.59 -5.13 11.58
C CYS A 94 7.35 -4.24 11.76
N VAL A 95 7.31 -3.46 12.84
CA VAL A 95 6.20 -2.56 13.16
C VAL A 95 5.98 -1.48 12.09
N LEU A 96 7.05 -1.06 11.42
CA LEU A 96 7.00 -0.02 10.36
C LEU A 96 6.54 -0.56 9.00
N SER A 97 6.67 -1.86 8.73
CA SER A 97 6.40 -2.42 7.41
C SER A 97 4.98 -2.18 6.89
N PRO A 98 3.91 -2.29 7.70
CA PRO A 98 2.56 -1.98 7.25
C PRO A 98 2.38 -0.50 6.84
N ASP A 99 2.99 0.43 7.58
CA ASP A 99 2.89 1.86 7.30
C ASP A 99 3.71 2.21 6.04
N LEU A 100 4.92 1.67 5.91
CA LEU A 100 5.75 1.85 4.71
C LEU A 100 5.07 1.30 3.46
N PHE A 101 4.46 0.12 3.56
CA PHE A 101 3.67 -0.44 2.45
C PHE A 101 2.45 0.42 2.13
N SER A 102 1.74 0.93 3.14
CA SER A 102 0.58 1.82 2.92
C SER A 102 0.97 3.09 2.19
N ILE A 103 2.09 3.70 2.55
CA ILE A 103 2.66 4.89 1.90
C ILE A 103 3.04 4.57 0.44
N TYR A 104 3.72 3.45 0.22
CA TYR A 104 4.11 2.99 -1.11
C TYR A 104 2.90 2.74 -2.01
N GLY A 105 1.88 2.03 -1.49
CA GLY A 105 0.64 1.75 -2.20
C GLY A 105 -0.17 3.00 -2.53
N GLU A 106 -0.20 3.99 -1.62
CA GLU A 106 -0.88 5.27 -1.85
C GLU A 106 -0.27 6.03 -3.04
N MET A 107 1.05 6.00 -3.19
CA MET A 107 1.72 6.67 -4.31
C MET A 107 1.41 6.01 -5.66
N ILE A 108 1.35 4.68 -5.70
CA ILE A 108 0.94 3.96 -6.93
C ILE A 108 -0.47 4.36 -7.34
N LEU A 109 -1.38 4.53 -6.37
CA LEU A 109 -2.78 4.86 -6.62
C LEU A 109 -3.02 6.34 -6.91
N ARG A 110 -2.08 7.24 -6.63
CA ARG A 110 -2.22 8.69 -6.92
C ARG A 110 -2.39 8.99 -8.40
N ASN A 111 -1.85 8.18 -9.27
CA ASN A 111 -1.94 8.36 -10.73
C ASN A 111 -3.34 8.06 -11.30
N ILE A 112 -4.27 7.56 -10.47
CA ILE A 112 -5.66 7.29 -10.87
C ILE A 112 -6.57 8.53 -10.60
N ILE A 113 -5.97 9.69 -10.33
CA ILE A 113 -6.71 10.94 -10.04
C ILE A 113 -7.27 11.53 -11.33
N GLY A 114 -8.56 11.87 -11.34
CA GLY A 114 -9.21 12.60 -12.45
C GLY A 114 -10.44 11.93 -13.06
N MET A 115 -10.85 10.76 -12.58
CA MET A 115 -12.09 10.13 -13.03
C MET A 115 -13.30 10.75 -12.33
N GLU A 116 -14.38 11.05 -13.08
CA GLU A 116 -15.63 11.50 -12.51
C GLU A 116 -16.25 10.40 -11.63
N GLY A 117 -16.72 10.78 -10.45
CA GLY A 117 -17.31 9.88 -9.47
C GLY A 117 -18.82 10.07 -9.31
N ILE A 118 -19.39 9.35 -8.36
CA ILE A 118 -20.80 9.41 -7.98
C ILE A 118 -20.97 10.31 -6.74
N LYS A 119 -22.04 11.10 -6.70
CA LYS A 119 -22.42 11.87 -5.50
C LYS A 119 -23.17 10.99 -4.51
N VAL A 120 -22.67 10.89 -3.29
CA VAL A 120 -23.34 10.24 -2.17
C VAL A 120 -23.47 11.24 -1.03
N GLY A 121 -24.70 11.50 -0.57
CA GLY A 121 -24.95 12.44 0.52
C GLY A 121 -24.43 13.86 0.28
N GLY A 122 -24.44 14.35 -0.98
CA GLY A 122 -23.93 15.68 -1.34
C GLY A 122 -22.41 15.75 -1.55
N VAL A 123 -21.68 14.70 -1.27
CA VAL A 123 -20.22 14.61 -1.47
C VAL A 123 -19.89 13.89 -2.77
N ASN A 124 -19.02 14.47 -3.59
CA ASN A 124 -18.50 13.79 -4.78
C ASN A 124 -17.52 12.68 -4.36
N MET A 125 -17.89 11.45 -4.67
CA MET A 125 -17.04 10.27 -4.44
C MET A 125 -16.30 9.93 -5.74
N ASN A 126 -15.29 10.74 -6.06
CA ASN A 126 -14.61 10.63 -7.34
C ASN A 126 -13.66 9.41 -7.40
N ASN A 127 -13.04 9.07 -6.28
CA ASN A 127 -12.14 7.92 -6.17
C ASN A 127 -12.23 7.35 -4.76
N ILE A 128 -12.91 6.22 -4.61
CA ILE A 128 -12.90 5.51 -3.35
C ILE A 128 -11.75 4.53 -3.38
N ARG A 129 -10.70 4.89 -2.66
CA ARG A 129 -9.57 4.01 -2.43
C ARG A 129 -9.75 3.31 -1.10
N TYR A 130 -9.84 2.01 -1.16
CA TYR A 130 -9.79 1.18 0.02
C TYR A 130 -8.56 0.28 -0.07
N CYS A 131 -7.49 0.69 0.59
CA CYS A 131 -6.31 -0.16 0.72
C CYS A 131 -6.54 -1.12 1.89
N MET A 132 -6.83 -2.37 1.58
CA MET A 132 -6.95 -3.43 2.56
C MET A 132 -5.65 -4.23 2.57
N LEU A 133 -4.86 -4.03 3.62
CA LEU A 133 -3.74 -4.93 3.91
C LEU A 133 -4.33 -6.25 4.42
N MET A 134 -4.45 -7.23 3.55
CA MET A 134 -4.60 -8.61 3.99
C MET A 134 -3.22 -9.13 4.36
N THR A 135 -2.92 -9.14 5.64
CA THR A 135 -1.87 -9.98 6.21
C THR A 135 -2.41 -11.40 6.23
N LEU A 136 -1.88 -12.25 5.37
CA LEU A 136 -2.00 -13.71 5.49
C LEU A 136 -1.01 -14.18 6.54
#